data_79617cd3ba611bba98104a11affb40e9
#
_entry.id   79617cd3ba611bba98104a11affb40e9
#
_cell.length_a   1.000
_cell.length_b   1.000
_cell.length_c   1.000
_cell.angle_alpha   90.00
_cell.angle_beta   90.00
_cell.angle_gamma   90.00
#
_symmetry.space_group_name_H-M   'P 1'
#
loop_
_entity.id
_entity.type
_entity.pdbx_description
1 polymer ?
#
loop_
_entity_poly.entity_id
_entity_poly.type
_entity_poly.pdbx_seq_one_letter_code
_entity_poly.pdbx_strand_id
1 'polypeptide(L)'
;HYPFLPVLVEDFPILESGFVFPDTRAALVNFLVGVLVILIVPHLRRLWKPLRIYLVYLALLNSASAAFFLLWPGRFPYNMAEFSQLYMGTQLGIWFMIPLVMGLVLLPVPSSVGEKLLVMLATGAWALLFGVLRYASFLYIFDTGSVIYMAAMFFALGPFLDFVYMVAIYSIYLNLVALRVHGAEDTWRWSF
;
A
#
# COMPACT_ATOMS: atom_id res chain seq x y z
N HIS A 1 -12.49 -9.07 21.15
CA HIS A 1 -12.75 -7.83 21.88
C HIS A 1 -11.43 -7.08 22.06
N TYR A 2 -11.16 -6.08 21.26
CA TYR A 2 -10.05 -5.14 21.45
C TYR A 2 -10.59 -3.97 22.28
N PRO A 3 -10.13 -3.75 23.52
CA PRO A 3 -10.75 -2.80 24.45
C PRO A 3 -10.58 -1.31 24.07
N PHE A 4 -9.81 -1.01 23.05
CA PHE A 4 -9.53 0.39 22.62
C PHE A 4 -10.19 0.81 21.29
N LEU A 5 -10.81 -0.08 20.55
CA LEU A 5 -11.36 0.20 19.22
C LEU A 5 -12.90 0.36 19.12
N PRO A 6 -13.73 -0.08 20.09
CA PRO A 6 -15.18 -0.05 19.88
C PRO A 6 -15.78 1.36 19.82
N VAL A 7 -15.14 2.34 20.47
CA VAL A 7 -15.71 3.72 20.56
C VAL A 7 -15.48 4.54 19.28
N LEU A 8 -14.46 4.22 18.48
CA LEU A 8 -14.17 4.97 17.25
C LEU A 8 -14.84 4.38 16.00
N VAL A 9 -15.39 3.18 16.08
CA VAL A 9 -15.92 2.46 14.92
C VAL A 9 -17.46 2.47 14.86
N GLU A 10 -18.16 2.66 15.99
CA GLU A 10 -19.62 2.70 16.02
C GLU A 10 -20.24 3.92 15.31
N ASP A 11 -19.48 5.03 15.20
CA ASP A 11 -19.96 6.29 14.59
C ASP A 11 -19.46 6.54 13.16
N PHE A 12 -18.73 5.62 12.55
CA PHE A 12 -18.36 5.75 11.14
C PHE A 12 -19.55 5.35 10.26
N PRO A 13 -20.00 6.21 9.33
CA PRO A 13 -21.00 5.83 8.35
C PRO A 13 -20.40 4.73 7.45
N ILE A 14 -20.70 3.49 7.77
CA ILE A 14 -20.37 2.34 6.93
C ILE A 14 -21.30 2.44 5.72
N LEU A 15 -20.72 2.66 4.54
CA LEU A 15 -21.47 2.52 3.29
C LEU A 15 -22.07 1.11 3.28
N GLU A 16 -23.40 1.03 3.23
CA GLU A 16 -24.14 -0.24 3.03
C GLU A 16 -23.93 -0.69 1.58
N SER A 17 -22.72 -1.07 1.23
CA SER A 17 -22.40 -1.71 -0.04
C SER A 17 -22.07 -3.17 0.20
N GLY A 18 -22.49 -4.04 -0.71
CA GLY A 18 -22.22 -5.47 -0.64
C GLY A 18 -20.93 -5.82 -1.39
N PHE A 19 -20.26 -6.89 -0.97
CA PHE A 19 -19.20 -7.48 -1.80
C PHE A 19 -19.79 -8.15 -3.04
N VAL A 20 -19.21 -7.88 -4.20
CA VAL A 20 -19.46 -8.67 -5.40
C VAL A 20 -18.59 -9.92 -5.36
N PHE A 21 -19.23 -11.06 -5.13
CA PHE A 21 -18.54 -12.35 -5.15
C PHE A 21 -18.30 -12.83 -6.58
N PRO A 22 -17.13 -13.40 -6.88
CA PRO A 22 -16.85 -13.92 -8.21
C PRO A 22 -17.71 -15.15 -8.48
N ASP A 23 -18.25 -15.27 -9.69
CA ASP A 23 -18.79 -16.54 -10.17
C ASP A 23 -17.65 -17.54 -10.46
N THR A 24 -17.99 -18.82 -10.59
CA THR A 24 -16.99 -19.87 -10.82
C THR A 24 -16.18 -19.62 -12.09
N ARG A 25 -16.77 -19.02 -13.14
CA ARG A 25 -16.06 -18.71 -14.38
C ARG A 25 -15.06 -17.59 -14.18
N ALA A 26 -15.47 -16.50 -13.51
CA ALA A 26 -14.58 -15.39 -13.20
C ALA A 26 -13.42 -15.84 -12.31
N ALA A 27 -13.68 -16.66 -11.30
CA ALA A 27 -12.65 -17.21 -10.43
C ALA A 27 -11.67 -18.12 -11.23
N LEU A 28 -12.17 -18.97 -12.13
CA LEU A 28 -11.33 -19.82 -12.97
C LEU A 28 -10.46 -18.98 -13.92
N VAL A 29 -11.04 -17.99 -14.59
CA VAL A 29 -10.29 -17.12 -15.50
C VAL A 29 -9.19 -16.36 -14.74
N ASN A 30 -9.50 -15.78 -13.58
CA ASN A 30 -8.52 -15.09 -12.74
C ASN A 30 -7.40 -16.03 -12.28
N PHE A 31 -7.73 -17.25 -11.89
CA PHE A 31 -6.75 -18.27 -11.53
C PHE A 31 -5.81 -18.59 -12.69
N LEU A 32 -6.36 -18.89 -13.87
CA LEU A 32 -5.57 -19.21 -15.06
C LEU A 32 -4.69 -18.04 -15.50
N VAL A 33 -5.22 -16.82 -15.50
CA VAL A 33 -4.45 -15.60 -15.80
C VAL A 33 -3.32 -15.41 -14.78
N GLY A 34 -3.59 -15.59 -13.50
CA GLY A 34 -2.57 -15.48 -12.46
C GLY A 34 -1.46 -16.52 -12.64
N VAL A 35 -1.81 -17.79 -12.89
CA VAL A 35 -0.83 -18.86 -13.18
C VAL A 35 -0.02 -18.52 -14.43
N LEU A 36 -0.66 -18.04 -15.49
CA LEU A 36 0.02 -17.63 -16.72
C LEU A 36 1.04 -16.51 -16.45
N VAL A 37 0.67 -15.51 -15.65
CA VAL A 37 1.57 -14.42 -15.26
C VAL A 37 2.77 -14.97 -14.46
N ILE A 38 2.54 -15.88 -13.50
CA ILE A 38 3.60 -16.52 -12.72
C ILE A 38 4.57 -17.27 -13.61
N LEU A 39 4.08 -17.93 -14.64
CA LEU A 39 4.93 -18.71 -15.56
C LEU A 39 5.68 -17.83 -16.57
N ILE A 40 5.04 -16.80 -17.11
CA ILE A 40 5.61 -15.99 -18.21
C ILE A 40 6.52 -14.87 -17.70
N VAL A 41 6.09 -14.12 -16.66
CA VAL A 41 6.79 -12.90 -16.22
C VAL A 41 8.25 -13.13 -15.81
N PRO A 42 8.65 -14.25 -15.16
CA PRO A 42 10.05 -14.52 -14.86
C PRO A 42 10.95 -14.58 -16.10
N HIS A 43 10.41 -14.98 -17.25
CA HIS A 43 11.15 -15.13 -18.51
C HIS A 43 11.26 -13.81 -19.31
N LEU A 44 10.50 -12.78 -18.94
CA LEU A 44 10.53 -11.47 -19.60
C LEU A 44 11.78 -10.67 -19.23
N ARG A 45 12.91 -10.93 -19.87
CA ARG A 45 14.20 -10.29 -19.60
C ARG A 45 14.20 -8.76 -19.79
N ARG A 46 13.24 -8.21 -20.56
CA ARG A 46 13.08 -6.76 -20.79
C ARG A 46 12.52 -6.00 -19.58
N LEU A 47 11.84 -6.69 -18.65
CA LEU A 47 11.31 -6.08 -17.45
C LEU A 47 12.39 -6.00 -16.36
N TRP A 48 12.39 -4.91 -15.61
CA TRP A 48 13.26 -4.74 -14.45
C TRP A 48 13.03 -5.85 -13.43
N LYS A 49 14.12 -6.38 -12.86
CA LYS A 49 14.05 -7.50 -11.89
C LYS A 49 13.08 -7.23 -10.71
N PRO A 50 13.10 -6.03 -10.05
CA PRO A 50 12.14 -5.74 -8.98
C PRO A 50 10.68 -5.79 -9.45
N LEU A 51 10.40 -5.24 -10.63
CA LEU A 51 9.05 -5.24 -11.20
C LEU A 51 8.57 -6.67 -11.51
N ARG A 52 9.44 -7.54 -12.04
CA ARG A 52 9.09 -8.95 -12.27
C ARG A 52 8.72 -9.67 -10.98
N ILE A 53 9.53 -9.48 -9.93
CA ILE A 53 9.28 -10.08 -8.62
C ILE A 53 7.94 -9.59 -8.07
N TYR A 54 7.69 -8.30 -8.16
CA TYR A 54 6.43 -7.70 -7.69
C TYR A 54 5.20 -8.22 -8.46
N LEU A 55 5.27 -8.30 -9.80
CA LEU A 55 4.18 -8.84 -10.62
C LEU A 55 3.90 -10.31 -10.31
N VAL A 56 4.93 -11.13 -10.10
CA VAL A 56 4.77 -12.53 -9.69
C VAL A 56 4.12 -12.61 -8.29
N TYR A 57 4.55 -11.77 -7.35
CA TYR A 57 3.95 -11.71 -6.01
C TYR A 57 2.46 -11.31 -6.06
N LEU A 58 2.13 -10.29 -6.84
CA LEU A 58 0.74 -9.85 -7.06
C LEU A 58 -0.11 -10.98 -7.68
N ALA A 59 0.42 -11.64 -8.71
CA ALA A 59 -0.25 -12.76 -9.38
C ALA A 59 -0.45 -13.95 -8.45
N LEU A 60 0.52 -14.24 -7.57
CA LEU A 60 0.43 -15.31 -6.58
C LEU A 60 -0.70 -15.05 -5.57
N LEU A 61 -0.79 -13.83 -5.03
CA LEU A 61 -1.87 -13.45 -4.12
C LEU A 61 -3.23 -13.54 -4.79
N ASN A 62 -3.34 -13.03 -6.03
CA ASN A 62 -4.59 -13.09 -6.79
C ASN A 62 -4.97 -14.53 -7.13
N SER A 63 -4.01 -15.38 -7.52
CA SER A 63 -4.26 -16.80 -7.80
C SER A 63 -4.68 -17.57 -6.55
N ALA A 64 -4.08 -17.27 -5.39
CA ALA A 64 -4.46 -17.87 -4.12
C ALA A 64 -5.89 -17.49 -3.74
N SER A 65 -6.26 -16.22 -3.90
CA SER A 65 -7.63 -15.75 -3.70
C SER A 65 -8.61 -16.43 -4.67
N ALA A 66 -8.26 -16.51 -5.95
CA ALA A 66 -9.07 -17.18 -6.97
C ALA A 66 -9.26 -18.67 -6.66
N ALA A 67 -8.20 -19.37 -6.26
CA ALA A 67 -8.26 -20.77 -5.84
C ALA A 67 -9.17 -20.95 -4.63
N PHE A 68 -9.11 -20.04 -3.64
CA PHE A 68 -10.00 -20.07 -2.49
C PHE A 68 -11.49 -20.00 -2.92
N PHE A 69 -11.85 -19.08 -3.81
CA PHE A 69 -13.23 -18.95 -4.29
C PHE A 69 -13.67 -20.14 -5.18
N LEU A 70 -12.75 -20.83 -5.84
CA LEU A 70 -13.05 -22.06 -6.58
C LEU A 70 -13.32 -23.24 -5.65
N LEU A 71 -12.56 -23.35 -4.54
CA LEU A 71 -12.64 -24.50 -3.64
C LEU A 71 -13.71 -24.31 -2.55
N TRP A 72 -13.87 -23.08 -2.03
CA TRP A 72 -14.74 -22.78 -0.89
C TRP A 72 -15.51 -21.46 -1.06
N PRO A 73 -16.34 -21.29 -2.09
CA PRO A 73 -17.01 -20.02 -2.39
C PRO A 73 -17.91 -19.51 -1.25
N GLY A 74 -18.50 -20.42 -0.47
CA GLY A 74 -19.40 -20.07 0.65
C GLY A 74 -18.70 -19.85 2.00
N ARG A 75 -17.38 -19.92 2.09
CA ARG A 75 -16.64 -19.83 3.36
C ARG A 75 -15.84 -18.53 3.51
N PHE A 76 -16.14 -17.53 2.69
CA PHE A 76 -15.46 -16.24 2.83
C PHE A 76 -15.84 -15.60 4.18
N PRO A 77 -14.83 -15.32 5.05
CA PRO A 77 -15.09 -15.02 6.47
C PRO A 77 -15.44 -13.56 6.73
N TYR A 78 -15.32 -12.66 5.75
CA TYR A 78 -15.49 -11.23 5.96
C TYR A 78 -16.75 -10.70 5.29
N ASN A 79 -17.39 -9.76 5.96
CA ASN A 79 -18.34 -8.83 5.36
C ASN A 79 -17.68 -7.45 5.17
N MET A 80 -18.35 -6.49 4.53
CA MET A 80 -17.81 -5.17 4.25
C MET A 80 -17.44 -4.40 5.53
N ALA A 81 -18.24 -4.55 6.60
CA ALA A 81 -18.00 -3.90 7.88
C ALA A 81 -16.75 -4.46 8.58
N GLU A 82 -16.61 -5.78 8.63
CA GLU A 82 -15.43 -6.45 9.21
C GLU A 82 -14.15 -6.11 8.43
N PHE A 83 -14.22 -6.11 7.09
CA PHE A 83 -13.11 -5.66 6.27
C PHE A 83 -12.72 -4.21 6.57
N SER A 84 -13.70 -3.30 6.67
CA SER A 84 -13.48 -1.90 6.97
C SER A 84 -12.82 -1.70 8.33
N GLN A 85 -13.28 -2.43 9.35
CA GLN A 85 -12.66 -2.41 10.68
C GLN A 85 -11.20 -2.89 10.65
N LEU A 86 -10.95 -4.01 9.99
CA LEU A 86 -9.60 -4.57 9.84
C LEU A 86 -8.69 -3.61 9.07
N TYR A 87 -9.19 -3.06 7.97
CA TYR A 87 -8.44 -2.11 7.15
C TYR A 87 -8.10 -0.85 7.95
N MET A 88 -9.07 -0.22 8.60
CA MET A 88 -8.86 1.01 9.38
C MET A 88 -7.92 0.77 10.55
N GLY A 89 -8.04 -0.35 11.29
CA GLY A 89 -7.12 -0.69 12.36
C GLY A 89 -5.67 -0.82 11.87
N THR A 90 -5.47 -1.50 10.74
CA THR A 90 -4.15 -1.62 10.11
C THR A 90 -3.64 -0.28 9.60
N GLN A 91 -4.51 0.51 8.98
CA GLN A 91 -4.17 1.80 8.38
C GLN A 91 -3.75 2.84 9.43
N LEU A 92 -4.39 2.87 10.59
CA LEU A 92 -3.98 3.72 11.72
C LEU A 92 -2.53 3.43 12.14
N GLY A 93 -2.17 2.14 12.28
CA GLY A 93 -0.79 1.75 12.56
C GLY A 93 0.20 2.24 11.51
N ILE A 94 -0.15 2.10 10.23
CA ILE A 94 0.68 2.56 9.11
C ILE A 94 0.84 4.09 9.13
N TRP A 95 -0.23 4.85 9.38
CA TRP A 95 -0.18 6.32 9.45
C TRP A 95 0.75 6.84 10.55
N PHE A 96 0.84 6.14 11.67
CA PHE A 96 1.82 6.47 12.71
C PHE A 96 3.25 6.06 12.33
N MET A 97 3.41 4.90 11.69
CA MET A 97 4.74 4.39 11.33
C MET A 97 5.39 5.19 10.19
N ILE A 98 4.64 5.66 9.20
CA ILE A 98 5.18 6.38 8.04
C ILE A 98 5.98 7.62 8.43
N PRO A 99 5.45 8.59 9.22
CA PRO A 99 6.24 9.75 9.62
C PRO A 99 7.43 9.39 10.51
N LEU A 100 7.33 8.34 11.34
CA LEU A 100 8.46 7.88 12.16
C LEU A 100 9.58 7.32 11.27
N VAL A 101 9.25 6.48 10.31
CA VAL A 101 10.24 5.94 9.35
C VAL A 101 10.87 7.08 8.55
N MET A 102 10.06 8.04 8.08
CA MET A 102 10.58 9.21 7.38
C MET A 102 11.51 10.03 8.28
N GLY A 103 11.15 10.25 9.54
CA GLY A 103 11.99 10.93 10.52
C GLY A 103 13.35 10.25 10.69
N LEU A 104 13.38 8.92 10.82
CA LEU A 104 14.61 8.15 10.95
C LEU A 104 15.50 8.25 9.70
N VAL A 105 14.90 8.15 8.52
CA VAL A 105 15.63 8.23 7.23
C VAL A 105 16.20 9.65 7.00
N LEU A 106 15.56 10.68 7.54
CA LEU A 106 16.03 12.07 7.44
C LEU A 106 17.15 12.42 8.44
N LEU A 107 17.41 11.60 9.46
CA LEU A 107 18.43 11.89 10.48
C LEU A 107 19.81 12.24 9.88
N PRO A 108 20.39 11.46 8.93
CA PRO A 108 21.70 11.74 8.38
C PRO A 108 21.71 12.91 7.38
N VAL A 109 20.59 13.44 6.96
CA VAL A 109 20.52 14.51 5.95
C VAL A 109 20.99 15.83 6.56
N PRO A 110 21.93 16.57 5.94
CA PRO A 110 22.45 17.85 6.45
C PRO A 110 21.43 18.98 6.21
N SER A 111 20.46 19.09 7.11
CA SER A 111 19.40 20.09 7.06
C SER A 111 18.93 20.47 8.47
N SER A 112 18.19 21.55 8.60
CA SER A 112 17.69 22.00 9.90
C SER A 112 16.64 21.03 10.47
N VAL A 113 16.55 20.96 11.79
CA VAL A 113 15.52 20.13 12.48
C VAL A 113 14.12 20.54 12.07
N GLY A 114 13.87 21.85 11.88
CA GLY A 114 12.57 22.36 11.45
C GLY A 114 12.16 21.85 10.05
N GLU A 115 13.10 21.78 9.11
CA GLU A 115 12.85 21.21 7.78
C GLU A 115 12.54 19.72 7.86
N LYS A 116 13.28 18.96 8.66
CA LYS A 116 13.02 17.52 8.87
C LYS A 116 11.62 17.29 9.43
N LEU A 117 11.24 18.07 10.46
CA LEU A 117 9.90 18.00 11.03
C LEU A 117 8.81 18.36 10.00
N LEU A 118 9.04 19.39 9.18
CA LEU A 118 8.11 19.77 8.13
C LEU A 118 7.90 18.63 7.11
N VAL A 119 8.99 18.01 6.64
CA VAL A 119 8.91 16.88 5.69
C VAL A 119 8.22 15.67 6.32
N MET A 120 8.51 15.38 7.59
CA MET A 120 7.86 14.32 8.35
C MET A 120 6.35 14.53 8.46
N LEU A 121 5.93 15.76 8.84
CA LEU A 121 4.52 16.13 8.94
C LEU A 121 3.82 16.13 7.58
N ALA A 122 4.47 16.67 6.55
CA ALA A 122 3.94 16.65 5.18
C ALA A 122 3.75 15.22 4.67
N THR A 123 4.70 14.31 4.97
CA THR A 123 4.57 12.89 4.61
C THR A 123 3.42 12.22 5.36
N GLY A 124 3.23 12.54 6.64
CA GLY A 124 2.10 12.05 7.43
C GLY A 124 0.75 12.55 6.89
N ALA A 125 0.65 13.85 6.59
CA ALA A 125 -0.55 14.44 5.98
C ALA A 125 -0.87 13.81 4.61
N TRP A 126 0.15 13.58 3.78
CA TRP A 126 0.00 12.87 2.51
C TRP A 126 -0.47 11.42 2.70
N ALA A 127 0.09 10.71 3.69
CA ALA A 127 -0.31 9.34 4.00
C ALA A 127 -1.78 9.25 4.41
N LEU A 128 -2.26 10.21 5.22
CA LEU A 128 -3.67 10.30 5.60
C LEU A 128 -4.57 10.50 4.36
N LEU A 129 -4.28 11.53 3.56
CA LEU A 129 -5.07 11.84 2.36
C LEU A 129 -5.09 10.67 1.40
N PHE A 130 -3.91 10.12 1.10
CA PHE A 130 -3.77 9.01 0.16
C PHE A 130 -4.39 7.71 0.70
N GLY A 131 -4.30 7.47 2.00
CA GLY A 131 -4.92 6.33 2.66
C GLY A 131 -6.45 6.33 2.55
N VAL A 132 -7.09 7.50 2.70
CA VAL A 132 -8.54 7.65 2.50
C VAL A 132 -8.94 7.41 1.04
N LEU A 133 -8.21 7.99 0.09
CA LEU A 133 -8.46 7.79 -1.34
C LEU A 133 -8.30 6.31 -1.74
N ARG A 134 -7.26 5.65 -1.23
CA ARG A 134 -7.02 4.22 -1.44
C ARG A 134 -8.14 3.37 -0.87
N TYR A 135 -8.58 3.66 0.35
CA TYR A 135 -9.69 2.94 0.96
C TYR A 135 -10.97 3.06 0.13
N ALA A 136 -11.33 4.27 -0.26
CA ALA A 136 -12.50 4.51 -1.12
C ALA A 136 -12.38 3.75 -2.46
N SER A 137 -11.18 3.74 -3.07
CA SER A 137 -10.92 2.99 -4.30
C SER A 137 -11.07 1.48 -4.11
N PHE A 138 -10.62 0.94 -2.98
CA PHE A 138 -10.75 -0.48 -2.67
C PHE A 138 -12.22 -0.88 -2.49
N LEU A 139 -12.98 -0.10 -1.72
CA LEU A 139 -14.42 -0.33 -1.56
C LEU A 139 -15.15 -0.29 -2.90
N TYR A 140 -14.85 0.70 -3.74
CA TYR A 140 -15.42 0.80 -5.08
C TYR A 140 -15.13 -0.45 -5.93
N ILE A 141 -13.89 -0.96 -5.90
CA ILE A 141 -13.52 -2.16 -6.66
C ILE A 141 -14.21 -3.41 -6.11
N PHE A 142 -14.42 -3.52 -4.80
CA PHE A 142 -15.10 -4.67 -4.21
C PHE A 142 -16.61 -4.65 -4.44
N ASP A 143 -17.20 -3.46 -4.55
CA ASP A 143 -18.62 -3.26 -4.82
C ASP A 143 -18.97 -3.42 -6.31
N THR A 144 -18.13 -2.94 -7.22
CA THR A 144 -18.40 -2.94 -8.66
C THR A 144 -17.68 -4.06 -9.43
N GLY A 145 -16.54 -4.48 -8.94
CA GLY A 145 -15.69 -5.48 -9.57
C GLY A 145 -15.79 -6.86 -8.93
N SER A 146 -14.92 -7.17 -8.01
CA SER A 146 -14.99 -8.44 -7.27
C SER A 146 -14.09 -8.41 -6.02
N VAL A 147 -14.55 -9.09 -4.97
CA VAL A 147 -13.78 -9.35 -3.75
C VAL A 147 -12.54 -10.24 -3.99
N ILE A 148 -12.45 -10.90 -5.13
CA ILE A 148 -11.29 -11.74 -5.50
C ILE A 148 -9.97 -10.97 -5.46
N TYR A 149 -9.99 -9.66 -5.70
CA TYR A 149 -8.81 -8.80 -5.70
C TYR A 149 -8.39 -8.33 -4.30
N MET A 150 -9.18 -8.62 -3.25
CA MET A 150 -8.96 -8.11 -1.89
C MET A 150 -7.56 -8.42 -1.37
N ALA A 151 -7.12 -9.67 -1.48
CA ALA A 151 -5.80 -10.08 -0.99
C ALA A 151 -4.66 -9.36 -1.73
N ALA A 152 -4.73 -9.26 -3.05
CA ALA A 152 -3.73 -8.58 -3.86
C ALA A 152 -3.69 -7.07 -3.56
N MET A 153 -4.84 -6.43 -3.40
CA MET A 153 -4.93 -5.00 -3.09
C MET A 153 -4.43 -4.70 -1.68
N PHE A 154 -4.82 -5.51 -0.69
CA PHE A 154 -4.45 -5.29 0.70
C PHE A 154 -2.95 -5.57 0.95
N PHE A 155 -2.44 -6.72 0.52
CA PHE A 155 -1.08 -7.16 0.87
C PHE A 155 0.00 -6.72 -0.11
N ALA A 156 -0.34 -6.50 -1.40
CA ALA A 156 0.66 -6.10 -2.38
C ALA A 156 0.53 -4.62 -2.74
N LEU A 157 -0.62 -4.20 -3.25
CA LEU A 157 -0.79 -2.85 -3.79
C LEU A 157 -0.73 -1.79 -2.68
N GLY A 158 -1.33 -2.04 -1.51
CA GLY A 158 -1.31 -1.12 -0.37
C GLY A 158 0.11 -0.74 0.06
N PRO A 159 0.92 -1.69 0.54
CA PRO A 159 2.30 -1.42 0.97
C PRO A 159 3.20 -0.88 -0.15
N PHE A 160 2.99 -1.32 -1.39
CA PHE A 160 3.74 -0.82 -2.54
C PHE A 160 3.50 0.67 -2.78
N LEU A 161 2.25 1.11 -2.73
CA LEU A 161 1.89 2.52 -2.92
C LEU A 161 2.42 3.39 -1.78
N ASP A 162 2.38 2.89 -0.53
CA ASP A 162 2.96 3.58 0.62
C ASP A 162 4.47 3.76 0.45
N PHE A 163 5.17 2.73 0.01
CA PHE A 163 6.60 2.80 -0.28
C PHE A 163 6.92 3.80 -1.42
N VAL A 164 6.16 3.78 -2.50
CA VAL A 164 6.40 4.64 -3.68
C VAL A 164 6.33 6.11 -3.30
N TYR A 165 5.29 6.56 -2.59
CA TYR A 165 5.22 7.99 -2.25
C TYR A 165 6.24 8.40 -1.18
N MET A 166 6.57 7.53 -0.22
CA MET A 166 7.64 7.83 0.74
C MET A 166 8.98 8.05 0.02
N VAL A 167 9.34 7.15 -0.90
CA VAL A 167 10.56 7.28 -1.71
C VAL A 167 10.52 8.54 -2.58
N ALA A 168 9.36 8.86 -3.17
CA ALA A 168 9.21 10.05 -3.98
C ALA A 168 9.42 11.33 -3.16
N ILE A 169 8.76 11.47 -2.01
CA ILE A 169 8.90 12.63 -1.13
C ILE A 169 10.35 12.75 -0.64
N TYR A 170 10.96 11.64 -0.20
CA TYR A 170 12.34 11.61 0.23
C TYR A 170 13.30 12.05 -0.88
N SER A 171 13.13 11.52 -2.10
CA SER A 171 13.98 11.85 -3.24
C SER A 171 13.86 13.32 -3.66
N ILE A 172 12.64 13.87 -3.66
CA ILE A 172 12.41 15.30 -3.92
C ILE A 172 13.14 16.14 -2.87
N TYR A 173 12.98 15.79 -1.58
CA TYR A 173 13.63 16.52 -0.51
C TYR A 173 15.16 16.46 -0.59
N LEU A 174 15.73 15.28 -0.82
CA LEU A 174 17.18 15.12 -1.02
C LEU A 174 17.70 15.97 -2.19
N ASN A 175 16.97 16.01 -3.30
CA ASN A 175 17.35 16.83 -4.43
C ASN A 175 17.37 18.32 -4.08
N LEU A 176 16.39 18.80 -3.31
CA LEU A 176 16.36 20.19 -2.83
C LEU A 176 17.54 20.50 -1.90
N VAL A 177 17.90 19.59 -1.00
CA VAL A 177 19.05 19.75 -0.12
C VAL A 177 20.35 19.73 -0.93
N ALA A 178 20.49 18.81 -1.88
CA ALA A 178 21.67 18.71 -2.74
C ALA A 178 21.89 19.98 -3.56
N LEU A 179 20.85 20.58 -4.12
CA LEU A 179 20.95 21.84 -4.85
C LEU A 179 21.45 23.00 -3.97
N ARG A 180 21.04 23.06 -2.70
CA ARG A 180 21.55 24.08 -1.76
C ARG A 180 23.03 23.86 -1.40
N VAL A 181 23.42 22.62 -1.23
CA VAL A 181 24.79 22.24 -0.82
C VAL A 181 25.77 22.45 -1.99
N HIS A 182 25.37 22.14 -3.24
CA HIS A 182 26.23 22.38 -4.41
C HIS A 182 26.39 23.88 -4.72
N GLY A 183 25.44 24.73 -4.29
CA GLY A 183 25.59 26.20 -4.37
C GLY A 183 26.56 26.79 -3.35
N ALA A 184 26.96 26.01 -2.33
CA ALA A 184 27.91 26.38 -1.31
C ALA A 184 29.18 25.49 -1.47
N GLU A 185 30.06 25.85 -2.40
CA GLU A 185 31.22 25.03 -2.81
C GLU A 185 32.21 24.64 -1.68
N ASP A 186 32.08 25.22 -0.48
CA ASP A 186 33.00 25.00 0.64
C ASP A 186 32.56 23.95 1.70
N THR A 187 31.38 23.37 1.62
CA THR A 187 30.79 22.59 2.71
C THR A 187 31.09 21.09 2.70
N TRP A 188 31.65 20.54 1.63
CA TRP A 188 31.97 19.10 1.53
C TRP A 188 33.47 18.80 1.44
N ARG A 189 34.26 19.31 2.38
CA ARG A 189 35.61 18.75 2.62
C ARG A 189 35.53 17.67 3.67
N TRP A 190 35.63 16.42 3.22
CA TRP A 190 35.92 15.32 4.13
C TRP A 190 37.33 15.57 4.72
N SER A 191 37.39 16.00 5.96
CA SER A 191 38.62 15.97 6.72
C SER A 191 38.84 14.53 7.24
N PHE A 192 39.67 13.78 6.56
CA PHE A 192 40.21 12.53 7.09
C PHE A 192 41.29 12.83 8.10
#